data_35651b9d08f53594a7dab68a685832ac
#
_entry.id   35651b9d08f53594a7dab68a685832ac
#
_cell.length_a   1.000
_cell.length_b   1.000
_cell.length_c   1.000
_cell.angle_alpha   90.00
_cell.angle_beta   90.00
_cell.angle_gamma   90.00
#
_symmetry.space_group_name_H-M   'P 1'
#
loop_
_entity.id
_entity.type
_entity.pdbx_description
1 polymer ?
#
loop_
_entity_poly.entity_id
_entity_poly.type
_entity_poly.pdbx_seq_one_letter_code
_entity_poly.pdbx_strand_id
1 'polypeptide(L)'
;TKDNLTGSGTFTSPALTFQGYEAAQVTLPFSFRDHRVETDGAKASLGGGSVTVQASYDWEDQDGQLALTMDGVDAGTFLPRLGSLVLDGTLYAQGQYKHGQLQGETVSSDLSLSWGNLKLQQIALDGTVDGSGFTLSRISAYTEEGGALAGSGSLKEDQLQGDLYVTDLPVDPLLAAVGQEGKGLLSAHLLLSGTGEDPQAFGAFSFREGEIMGQTIQEAHGALEWKGRKAGFHKVEINLDKGTHILDGTADLSGSEPVLDLTLETRGIRLEPLSEVFQSPWPVTGNLTNTLSVKGPLSNPSFTGHVHGWDGSVNKFLVDEVDGDY
;
A
#
# COMPACT_ATOMS: atom_id res chain seq x y z
N THR A 1 -42.60 -31.30 24.11
CA THR A 1 -41.16 -31.41 23.85
C THR A 1 -40.77 -30.35 22.83
N LYS A 2 -39.98 -29.32 23.28
CA LYS A 2 -39.56 -28.21 22.45
C LYS A 2 -38.30 -28.51 21.61
N ASP A 3 -37.92 -29.78 21.51
CA ASP A 3 -36.55 -30.15 21.19
C ASP A 3 -36.33 -30.70 19.76
N ASN A 4 -37.30 -30.55 18.86
CA ASN A 4 -37.13 -30.99 17.46
C ASN A 4 -37.78 -29.98 16.50
N LEU A 5 -37.38 -28.72 16.60
CA LEU A 5 -37.81 -27.71 15.65
C LEU A 5 -36.97 -27.85 14.37
N THR A 6 -37.58 -28.17 13.26
CA THR A 6 -36.91 -28.24 11.95
C THR A 6 -37.68 -27.45 10.93
N GLY A 7 -36.98 -26.79 10.05
CA GLY A 7 -37.58 -26.06 8.96
C GLY A 7 -36.54 -25.63 7.93
N SER A 8 -37.03 -25.24 6.78
CA SER A 8 -36.20 -24.68 5.72
C SER A 8 -36.98 -23.69 4.89
N GLY A 9 -36.32 -22.79 4.26
CA GLY A 9 -36.92 -21.80 3.38
C GLY A 9 -35.86 -21.10 2.54
N THR A 10 -36.32 -20.18 1.72
CA THR A 10 -35.44 -19.28 0.96
C THR A 10 -35.96 -17.86 1.11
N PHE A 11 -35.14 -16.99 1.59
CA PHE A 11 -35.39 -15.55 1.57
C PHE A 11 -34.78 -14.96 0.29
N THR A 12 -35.56 -14.12 -0.41
CA THR A 12 -35.07 -13.38 -1.59
C THR A 12 -35.38 -11.90 -1.45
N SER A 13 -34.44 -11.08 -1.83
CA SER A 13 -34.63 -9.62 -1.85
C SER A 13 -33.92 -9.02 -3.07
N PRO A 14 -34.52 -8.05 -3.77
CA PRO A 14 -33.84 -7.34 -4.84
C PRO A 14 -32.65 -6.53 -4.33
N ALA A 15 -32.74 -6.03 -3.09
CA ALA A 15 -31.65 -5.33 -2.41
C ALA A 15 -31.78 -5.49 -0.89
N LEU A 16 -30.67 -5.54 -0.21
CA LEU A 16 -30.55 -5.55 1.26
C LEU A 16 -29.49 -4.55 1.69
N THR A 17 -29.87 -3.61 2.54
CA THR A 17 -28.93 -2.63 3.07
C THR A 17 -28.57 -2.97 4.52
N PHE A 18 -27.26 -3.04 4.81
CA PHE A 18 -26.75 -3.26 6.15
C PHE A 18 -25.61 -2.29 6.44
N GLN A 19 -25.72 -1.52 7.53
CA GLN A 19 -24.75 -0.49 7.92
C GLN A 19 -24.36 0.50 6.80
N GLY A 20 -25.29 0.80 5.90
CA GLY A 20 -25.04 1.70 4.77
C GLY A 20 -24.50 1.03 3.50
N TYR A 21 -24.19 -0.26 3.55
CA TYR A 21 -23.77 -1.05 2.39
C TYR A 21 -24.96 -1.76 1.77
N GLU A 22 -25.04 -1.76 0.44
CA GLU A 22 -26.11 -2.39 -0.31
C GLU A 22 -25.62 -3.64 -1.02
N ALA A 23 -26.28 -4.76 -0.75
CA ALA A 23 -26.15 -6.00 -1.48
C ALA A 23 -27.39 -6.19 -2.36
N ALA A 24 -27.21 -6.39 -3.66
CA ALA A 24 -28.32 -6.60 -4.61
C ALA A 24 -28.54 -8.09 -4.90
N GLN A 25 -29.72 -8.43 -5.41
CA GLN A 25 -30.09 -9.79 -5.85
C GLN A 25 -29.86 -10.87 -4.79
N VAL A 26 -30.21 -10.58 -3.55
CA VAL A 26 -29.97 -11.47 -2.42
C VAL A 26 -30.87 -12.69 -2.50
N THR A 27 -30.23 -13.86 -2.42
CA THR A 27 -30.90 -15.15 -2.27
C THR A 27 -30.27 -15.90 -1.10
N LEU A 28 -31.04 -16.16 -0.06
CA LEU A 28 -30.57 -16.79 1.17
C LEU A 28 -31.42 -18.07 1.42
N PRO A 29 -30.99 -19.23 0.93
CA PRO A 29 -31.53 -20.50 1.39
C PRO A 29 -31.14 -20.72 2.83
N PHE A 30 -32.04 -21.19 3.67
CA PHE A 30 -31.73 -21.52 5.05
C PHE A 30 -32.44 -22.80 5.50
N SER A 31 -31.82 -23.49 6.40
CA SER A 31 -32.40 -24.56 7.17
C SER A 31 -32.09 -24.37 8.65
N PHE A 32 -32.99 -24.83 9.49
CA PHE A 32 -32.75 -24.91 10.91
C PHE A 32 -33.20 -26.28 11.44
N ARG A 33 -32.40 -26.79 12.37
CA ARG A 33 -32.68 -28.03 13.09
C ARG A 33 -32.21 -27.87 14.52
N ASP A 34 -33.10 -28.15 15.45
CA ASP A 34 -32.86 -28.03 16.87
C ASP A 34 -32.37 -26.61 17.21
N HIS A 35 -31.10 -26.45 17.52
CA HIS A 35 -30.48 -25.18 17.92
C HIS A 35 -29.59 -24.53 16.84
N ARG A 36 -29.56 -25.14 15.64
CA ARG A 36 -28.65 -24.72 14.57
C ARG A 36 -29.39 -24.19 13.36
N VAL A 37 -28.94 -23.04 12.87
CA VAL A 37 -29.31 -22.51 11.56
C VAL A 37 -28.15 -22.62 10.59
N GLU A 38 -28.42 -22.96 9.36
CA GLU A 38 -27.42 -23.15 8.31
C GLU A 38 -27.92 -22.51 7.03
N THR A 39 -26.96 -21.97 6.27
CA THR A 39 -27.14 -21.61 4.86
C THR A 39 -26.04 -22.23 4.03
N ASP A 40 -26.43 -22.84 2.93
CA ASP A 40 -25.49 -23.39 1.96
C ASP A 40 -25.75 -22.73 0.60
N GLY A 41 -24.85 -21.82 0.24
CA GLY A 41 -24.90 -21.10 -1.02
C GLY A 41 -25.84 -19.89 -1.05
N ALA A 42 -25.96 -19.14 0.05
CA ALA A 42 -26.52 -17.80 -0.02
C ALA A 42 -25.71 -16.93 -1.00
N LYS A 43 -26.42 -16.16 -1.84
CA LYS A 43 -25.80 -15.37 -2.90
C LYS A 43 -26.26 -13.93 -2.87
N ALA A 44 -25.35 -13.01 -3.21
CA ALA A 44 -25.66 -11.61 -3.41
C ALA A 44 -24.69 -10.99 -4.43
N SER A 45 -25.11 -9.91 -5.06
CA SER A 45 -24.21 -9.04 -5.82
C SER A 45 -23.74 -7.91 -4.92
N LEU A 46 -22.43 -7.68 -4.87
CA LEU A 46 -21.78 -6.72 -3.99
C LEU A 46 -20.60 -6.08 -4.71
N GLY A 47 -20.47 -4.75 -4.70
CA GLY A 47 -19.36 -4.06 -5.36
C GLY A 47 -19.19 -4.40 -6.84
N GLY A 48 -20.27 -4.67 -7.57
CA GLY A 48 -20.22 -5.07 -8.98
C GLY A 48 -19.90 -6.54 -9.24
N GLY A 49 -19.42 -7.27 -8.23
CA GLY A 49 -19.12 -8.70 -8.27
C GLY A 49 -20.19 -9.57 -7.62
N SER A 50 -19.87 -10.83 -7.37
CA SER A 50 -20.73 -11.79 -6.69
C SER A 50 -20.11 -12.30 -5.39
N VAL A 51 -20.97 -12.55 -4.41
CA VAL A 51 -20.62 -13.14 -3.12
C VAL A 51 -21.45 -14.37 -2.89
N THR A 52 -20.80 -15.47 -2.50
CA THR A 52 -21.45 -16.69 -2.05
C THR A 52 -21.08 -16.95 -0.61
N VAL A 53 -22.09 -17.23 0.22
CA VAL A 53 -21.92 -17.44 1.66
C VAL A 53 -22.39 -18.85 2.03
N GLN A 54 -21.54 -19.57 2.72
CA GLN A 54 -21.89 -20.77 3.47
C GLN A 54 -21.70 -20.45 4.94
N ALA A 55 -22.73 -20.64 5.75
CA ALA A 55 -22.64 -20.31 7.16
C ALA A 55 -23.48 -21.26 8.00
N SER A 56 -23.04 -21.47 9.22
CA SER A 56 -23.82 -22.15 10.23
C SER A 56 -23.66 -21.44 11.58
N TYR A 57 -24.72 -21.43 12.37
CA TYR A 57 -24.70 -20.86 13.71
C TYR A 57 -25.55 -21.70 14.66
N ASP A 58 -24.95 -22.11 15.77
CA ASP A 58 -25.62 -22.75 16.87
C ASP A 58 -25.89 -21.71 17.98
N TRP A 59 -27.19 -21.48 18.27
CA TRP A 59 -27.55 -20.45 19.23
C TRP A 59 -27.54 -20.94 20.69
N GLU A 60 -27.41 -22.24 20.94
CA GLU A 60 -27.23 -22.80 22.28
C GLU A 60 -25.77 -22.71 22.69
N ASP A 61 -24.87 -23.18 21.84
CA ASP A 61 -23.43 -23.12 22.07
C ASP A 61 -22.84 -21.74 21.72
N GLN A 62 -23.60 -20.89 21.01
CA GLN A 62 -23.19 -19.58 20.54
C GLN A 62 -21.93 -19.63 19.69
N ASP A 63 -21.81 -20.66 18.86
CA ASP A 63 -20.71 -20.81 17.93
C ASP A 63 -21.19 -20.81 16.47
N GLY A 64 -20.30 -20.48 15.55
CA GLY A 64 -20.62 -20.44 14.14
C GLY A 64 -19.40 -20.54 13.24
N GLN A 65 -19.69 -20.87 11.99
CA GLN A 65 -18.70 -20.93 10.92
C GLN A 65 -19.23 -20.16 9.72
N LEU A 66 -18.32 -19.53 8.99
CA LEU A 66 -18.60 -18.76 7.80
C LEU A 66 -17.54 -19.07 6.75
N ALA A 67 -17.98 -19.39 5.53
CA ALA A 67 -17.16 -19.35 4.34
C ALA A 67 -17.74 -18.30 3.39
N LEU A 68 -16.92 -17.34 3.00
CA LEU A 68 -17.26 -16.26 2.11
C LEU A 68 -16.42 -16.38 0.83
N THR A 69 -17.06 -16.70 -0.29
CA THR A 69 -16.42 -16.71 -1.61
C THR A 69 -16.79 -15.44 -2.36
N MET A 70 -15.80 -14.76 -2.87
CA MET A 70 -15.90 -13.51 -3.63
C MET A 70 -15.44 -13.75 -5.06
N ASP A 71 -16.12 -13.13 -6.01
CA ASP A 71 -15.79 -13.18 -7.43
C ASP A 71 -16.00 -11.78 -8.01
N GLY A 72 -14.90 -11.09 -8.31
CA GLY A 72 -14.88 -9.74 -8.85
C GLY A 72 -15.45 -8.66 -7.94
N VAL A 73 -15.39 -8.82 -6.61
CA VAL A 73 -15.95 -7.84 -5.66
C VAL A 73 -15.04 -6.62 -5.55
N ASP A 74 -15.50 -5.46 -6.03
CA ASP A 74 -14.79 -4.20 -5.82
C ASP A 74 -15.01 -3.66 -4.41
N ALA A 75 -14.02 -3.90 -3.54
CA ALA A 75 -13.99 -3.40 -2.18
C ALA A 75 -13.81 -1.87 -2.10
N GLY A 76 -13.42 -1.20 -3.19
CA GLY A 76 -13.36 0.26 -3.27
C GLY A 76 -14.73 0.92 -3.05
N THR A 77 -15.81 0.20 -3.31
CA THR A 77 -17.18 0.64 -2.96
C THR A 77 -17.38 0.83 -1.46
N PHE A 78 -16.62 0.10 -0.63
CA PHE A 78 -16.65 0.17 0.85
C PHE A 78 -15.49 0.99 1.40
N LEU A 79 -14.40 1.08 0.66
CA LEU A 79 -13.17 1.77 1.01
C LEU A 79 -12.80 2.79 -0.08
N PRO A 80 -13.63 3.83 -0.30
CA PRO A 80 -13.49 4.74 -1.45
C PRO A 80 -12.14 5.48 -1.51
N ARG A 81 -11.43 5.58 -0.37
CA ARG A 81 -10.08 6.18 -0.32
C ARG A 81 -9.01 5.35 -1.07
N LEU A 82 -9.26 4.06 -1.27
CA LEU A 82 -8.31 3.15 -1.94
C LEU A 82 -8.56 3.05 -3.46
N GLY A 83 -9.63 3.68 -3.97
CA GLY A 83 -10.05 3.51 -5.35
C GLY A 83 -10.62 2.11 -5.60
N SER A 84 -10.59 1.65 -6.85
CA SER A 84 -11.06 0.30 -7.19
C SER A 84 -10.07 -0.76 -6.68
N LEU A 85 -10.56 -1.65 -5.83
CA LEU A 85 -9.82 -2.73 -5.20
C LEU A 85 -10.61 -4.02 -5.36
N VAL A 86 -10.28 -4.82 -6.37
CA VAL A 86 -11.03 -6.03 -6.70
C VAL A 86 -10.49 -7.22 -5.92
N LEU A 87 -11.39 -7.94 -5.26
CA LEU A 87 -11.12 -9.14 -4.47
C LEU A 87 -11.77 -10.36 -5.11
N ASP A 88 -11.00 -11.44 -5.19
CA ASP A 88 -11.44 -12.76 -5.62
C ASP A 88 -10.93 -13.82 -4.63
N GLY A 89 -11.68 -14.92 -4.47
CA GLY A 89 -11.26 -16.05 -3.66
C GLY A 89 -12.15 -16.29 -2.45
N THR A 90 -11.70 -17.11 -1.52
CA THR A 90 -12.49 -17.58 -0.38
C THR A 90 -11.85 -17.24 0.95
N LEU A 91 -12.61 -16.66 1.85
CA LEU A 91 -12.28 -16.41 3.24
C LEU A 91 -13.10 -17.34 4.14
N TYR A 92 -12.41 -18.08 5.00
CA TYR A 92 -13.03 -18.91 6.03
C TYR A 92 -12.90 -18.22 7.38
N ALA A 93 -14.00 -18.19 8.13
CA ALA A 93 -14.03 -17.71 9.50
C ALA A 93 -14.81 -18.68 10.39
N GLN A 94 -14.31 -18.89 11.59
CA GLN A 94 -15.04 -19.61 12.64
C GLN A 94 -14.96 -18.83 13.92
N GLY A 95 -16.00 -18.88 14.74
CA GLY A 95 -15.99 -18.11 15.99
C GLY A 95 -17.20 -18.34 16.87
N GLN A 96 -17.15 -17.76 18.02
CA GLN A 96 -18.20 -17.80 19.04
C GLN A 96 -18.66 -16.37 19.34
N TYR A 97 -19.95 -16.24 19.53
CA TYR A 97 -20.54 -14.99 19.97
C TYR A 97 -21.06 -15.15 21.40
N LYS A 98 -20.27 -14.70 22.39
CA LYS A 98 -20.59 -14.80 23.81
C LYS A 98 -20.60 -13.44 24.50
N HIS A 99 -21.61 -13.21 25.34
CA HIS A 99 -21.73 -11.98 26.13
C HIS A 99 -21.67 -10.67 25.31
N GLY A 100 -22.18 -10.69 24.08
CA GLY A 100 -22.15 -9.52 23.20
C GLY A 100 -20.83 -9.31 22.47
N GLN A 101 -19.87 -10.23 22.58
CA GLN A 101 -18.56 -10.15 21.93
C GLN A 101 -18.38 -11.30 20.95
N LEU A 102 -17.89 -10.97 19.77
CA LEU A 102 -17.43 -11.94 18.78
C LEU A 102 -15.99 -12.32 19.11
N GLN A 103 -15.72 -13.62 19.15
CA GLN A 103 -14.38 -14.19 19.24
C GLN A 103 -14.24 -15.22 18.14
N GLY A 104 -13.23 -15.11 17.32
CA GLY A 104 -13.10 -16.02 16.18
C GLY A 104 -11.74 -15.97 15.54
N GLU A 105 -11.57 -16.89 14.60
CA GLU A 105 -10.38 -17.02 13.75
C GLU A 105 -10.80 -16.87 12.31
N THR A 106 -9.94 -16.27 11.51
CA THR A 106 -10.09 -16.18 10.06
C THR A 106 -8.88 -16.79 9.38
N VAL A 107 -9.13 -17.56 8.34
CA VAL A 107 -8.08 -18.18 7.53
C VAL A 107 -8.44 -18.04 6.06
N SER A 108 -7.49 -17.67 5.24
CA SER A 108 -7.61 -17.69 3.78
C SER A 108 -6.34 -18.20 3.15
N SER A 109 -6.47 -18.92 2.05
CA SER A 109 -5.33 -19.49 1.31
C SER A 109 -5.35 -19.22 -0.19
N ASP A 110 -6.44 -18.73 -0.74
CA ASP A 110 -6.65 -18.56 -2.18
C ASP A 110 -7.22 -17.20 -2.58
N LEU A 111 -7.17 -16.22 -1.68
CA LEU A 111 -7.53 -14.86 -2.00
C LEU A 111 -6.56 -14.24 -3.01
N SER A 112 -7.10 -13.44 -3.89
CA SER A 112 -6.35 -12.52 -4.74
C SER A 112 -6.92 -11.12 -4.66
N LEU A 113 -6.08 -10.12 -4.95
CA LEU A 113 -6.41 -8.72 -4.90
C LEU A 113 -5.82 -8.02 -6.13
N SER A 114 -6.63 -7.24 -6.80
CA SER A 114 -6.21 -6.38 -7.90
C SER A 114 -6.46 -4.92 -7.58
N TRP A 115 -5.41 -4.09 -7.65
CA TRP A 115 -5.47 -2.64 -7.46
C TRP A 115 -4.75 -1.94 -8.62
N GLY A 116 -5.53 -1.38 -9.53
CA GLY A 116 -4.98 -0.92 -10.80
C GLY A 116 -4.31 -2.09 -11.55
N ASN A 117 -3.04 -1.93 -11.88
CA ASN A 117 -2.22 -2.97 -12.51
C ASN A 117 -1.53 -3.91 -11.51
N LEU A 118 -1.55 -3.58 -10.21
CA LEU A 118 -0.98 -4.45 -9.18
C LEU A 118 -1.92 -5.62 -8.92
N LYS A 119 -1.39 -6.84 -9.06
CA LYS A 119 -2.08 -8.08 -8.73
C LYS A 119 -1.32 -8.84 -7.66
N LEU A 120 -1.97 -9.03 -6.52
CA LEU A 120 -1.49 -9.89 -5.44
C LEU A 120 -2.28 -11.20 -5.48
N GLN A 121 -1.58 -12.31 -5.44
CA GLN A 121 -2.12 -13.66 -5.53
C GLN A 121 -1.71 -14.49 -4.32
N GLN A 122 -2.39 -15.63 -4.13
CA GLN A 122 -2.11 -16.55 -3.03
C GLN A 122 -2.06 -15.83 -1.67
N ILE A 123 -2.99 -14.88 -1.49
CA ILE A 123 -3.07 -14.16 -0.23
C ILE A 123 -3.51 -15.12 0.85
N ALA A 124 -2.60 -15.43 1.77
CA ALA A 124 -2.88 -16.19 2.96
C ALA A 124 -3.02 -15.24 4.16
N LEU A 125 -4.10 -15.40 4.88
CA LEU A 125 -4.44 -14.62 6.08
C LEU A 125 -4.67 -15.57 7.23
N ASP A 126 -4.00 -15.34 8.36
CA ASP A 126 -4.33 -15.94 9.65
C ASP A 126 -4.58 -14.82 10.64
N GLY A 127 -5.73 -14.83 11.27
CA GLY A 127 -6.08 -13.76 12.19
C GLY A 127 -7.13 -14.17 13.21
N THR A 128 -7.25 -13.35 14.23
CA THR A 128 -8.25 -13.49 15.29
C THR A 128 -9.01 -12.18 15.46
N VAL A 129 -10.26 -12.31 15.83
CA VAL A 129 -11.14 -11.19 16.20
C VAL A 129 -11.59 -11.42 17.65
N ASP A 130 -11.55 -10.38 18.44
CA ASP A 130 -12.11 -10.40 19.82
C ASP A 130 -12.88 -9.09 20.09
N GLY A 131 -13.46 -8.96 21.26
CA GLY A 131 -14.24 -7.77 21.63
C GLY A 131 -13.46 -6.46 21.64
N SER A 132 -12.13 -6.50 21.56
CA SER A 132 -11.26 -5.32 21.50
C SER A 132 -10.85 -4.95 20.08
N GLY A 133 -10.98 -5.87 19.13
CA GLY A 133 -10.60 -5.62 17.74
C GLY A 133 -10.12 -6.85 16.98
N PHE A 134 -9.22 -6.62 16.04
CA PHE A 134 -8.70 -7.62 15.12
C PHE A 134 -7.19 -7.75 15.28
N THR A 135 -6.69 -8.99 15.25
CA THR A 135 -5.25 -9.30 15.19
C THR A 135 -4.98 -10.18 13.98
N LEU A 136 -4.12 -9.72 13.12
CA LEU A 136 -3.60 -10.47 11.98
C LEU A 136 -2.26 -11.07 12.37
N SER A 137 -2.23 -12.36 12.67
CA SER A 137 -0.99 -13.06 13.06
C SER A 137 -0.07 -13.29 11.88
N ARG A 138 -0.63 -13.41 10.68
CA ARG A 138 0.11 -13.54 9.43
C ARG A 138 -0.70 -13.01 8.26
N ILE A 139 -0.04 -12.27 7.39
CA ILE A 139 -0.45 -12.06 6.00
C ILE A 139 0.73 -12.42 5.10
N SER A 140 0.47 -13.06 3.98
CA SER A 140 1.44 -13.23 2.89
C SER A 140 0.73 -13.15 1.55
N ALA A 141 1.40 -12.59 0.55
CA ALA A 141 0.91 -12.46 -0.81
C ALA A 141 2.09 -12.43 -1.79
N TYR A 142 1.83 -12.74 -3.05
CA TYR A 142 2.84 -12.75 -4.11
C TYR A 142 2.32 -12.01 -5.33
N THR A 143 3.22 -11.40 -6.11
CA THR A 143 2.93 -10.90 -7.45
C THR A 143 3.22 -11.99 -8.49
N GLU A 144 2.68 -11.84 -9.70
CA GLU A 144 2.99 -12.73 -10.83
C GLU A 144 4.49 -12.69 -11.20
N GLU A 145 5.16 -11.58 -10.93
CA GLU A 145 6.58 -11.33 -11.26
C GLU A 145 7.55 -11.77 -10.16
N GLY A 146 7.06 -12.42 -9.11
CA GLY A 146 7.88 -12.96 -8.02
C GLY A 146 8.09 -12.02 -6.83
N GLY A 147 7.48 -10.84 -6.84
CA GLY A 147 7.43 -9.99 -5.65
C GLY A 147 6.63 -10.62 -4.52
N ALA A 148 6.98 -10.34 -3.29
CA ALA A 148 6.32 -10.88 -2.11
C ALA A 148 5.98 -9.78 -1.09
N LEU A 149 4.88 -10.00 -0.38
CA LEU A 149 4.44 -9.23 0.77
C LEU A 149 4.20 -10.17 1.93
N ALA A 150 4.72 -9.86 3.11
CA ALA A 150 4.48 -10.61 4.34
C ALA A 150 4.36 -9.65 5.52
N GLY A 151 3.58 -10.03 6.53
CA GLY A 151 3.43 -9.18 7.69
C GLY A 151 2.54 -9.76 8.77
N SER A 152 2.37 -8.96 9.81
CA SER A 152 1.44 -9.18 10.92
C SER A 152 1.02 -7.83 11.49
N GLY A 153 -0.05 -7.82 12.28
CA GLY A 153 -0.49 -6.57 12.91
C GLY A 153 -1.76 -6.72 13.72
N SER A 154 -2.19 -5.63 14.30
CA SER A 154 -3.45 -5.57 15.03
C SER A 154 -4.07 -4.18 14.94
N LEU A 155 -5.40 -4.16 14.98
CA LEU A 155 -6.18 -2.95 15.19
C LEU A 155 -7.10 -3.23 16.40
N LYS A 156 -6.73 -2.70 17.56
CA LYS A 156 -7.45 -2.87 18.81
C LYS A 156 -7.74 -1.53 19.45
N GLU A 157 -9.01 -1.29 19.81
CA GLU A 157 -9.44 -0.02 20.40
C GLU A 157 -8.95 1.19 19.58
N ASP A 158 -9.05 1.08 18.24
CA ASP A 158 -8.56 2.05 17.26
C ASP A 158 -7.02 2.23 17.22
N GLN A 159 -6.25 1.42 17.93
CA GLN A 159 -4.78 1.45 17.88
C GLN A 159 -4.27 0.45 16.85
N LEU A 160 -3.60 0.97 15.82
CA LEU A 160 -2.92 0.20 14.78
C LEU A 160 -1.49 -0.11 15.22
N GLN A 161 -1.10 -1.36 15.08
CA GLN A 161 0.29 -1.81 15.19
C GLN A 161 0.54 -2.87 14.13
N GLY A 162 1.70 -2.88 13.52
CA GLY A 162 2.01 -3.88 12.50
C GLY A 162 3.44 -3.87 12.04
N ASP A 163 3.77 -4.92 11.34
CA ASP A 163 5.08 -5.20 10.77
C ASP A 163 4.86 -5.70 9.34
N LEU A 164 5.39 -5.00 8.34
CA LEU A 164 5.17 -5.28 6.93
C LEU A 164 6.51 -5.40 6.21
N TYR A 165 6.72 -6.54 5.58
CA TYR A 165 7.84 -6.84 4.72
C TYR A 165 7.39 -6.88 3.26
N VAL A 166 8.07 -6.15 2.43
CA VAL A 166 7.88 -6.12 0.97
C VAL A 166 9.20 -6.56 0.35
N THR A 167 9.15 -7.49 -0.57
CA THR A 167 10.33 -8.00 -1.27
C THR A 167 10.07 -7.93 -2.77
N ASP A 168 10.94 -7.22 -3.49
CA ASP A 168 10.96 -7.15 -4.96
C ASP A 168 9.59 -6.84 -5.60
N LEU A 169 8.82 -5.96 -4.97
CA LEU A 169 7.53 -5.53 -5.49
C LEU A 169 7.72 -4.61 -6.72
N PRO A 170 7.13 -4.93 -7.87
CA PRO A 170 7.13 -4.02 -9.01
C PRO A 170 6.50 -2.68 -8.67
N VAL A 171 7.16 -1.57 -9.01
CA VAL A 171 6.64 -0.22 -8.68
C VAL A 171 5.80 0.40 -9.78
N ASP A 172 5.85 -0.11 -11.00
CA ASP A 172 5.08 0.40 -12.15
C ASP A 172 3.57 0.50 -11.86
N PRO A 173 2.89 -0.49 -11.21
CA PRO A 173 1.50 -0.33 -10.83
C PRO A 173 1.27 0.75 -9.78
N LEU A 174 2.21 0.93 -8.85
CA LEU A 174 2.12 1.95 -7.80
C LEU A 174 2.31 3.36 -8.39
N LEU A 175 3.28 3.53 -9.28
CA LEU A 175 3.55 4.79 -9.98
C LEU A 175 2.38 5.17 -10.90
N ALA A 176 1.83 4.21 -11.64
CA ALA A 176 0.66 4.42 -12.49
C ALA A 176 -0.56 4.91 -11.70
N ALA A 177 -0.76 4.42 -10.47
CA ALA A 177 -1.87 4.84 -9.60
C ALA A 177 -1.78 6.33 -9.20
N VAL A 178 -0.57 6.93 -9.22
CA VAL A 178 -0.34 8.36 -8.96
C VAL A 178 -0.05 9.16 -10.24
N GLY A 179 -0.32 8.55 -11.43
CA GLY A 179 -0.16 9.21 -12.72
C GLY A 179 1.30 9.39 -13.16
N GLN A 180 2.22 8.60 -12.62
CA GLN A 180 3.62 8.62 -12.96
C GLN A 180 4.01 7.36 -13.74
N GLU A 181 5.02 7.52 -14.63
CA GLU A 181 5.61 6.40 -15.36
C GLU A 181 6.94 6.01 -14.72
N GLY A 182 7.19 4.72 -14.65
CA GLY A 182 8.44 4.17 -14.16
C GLY A 182 8.36 2.68 -13.95
N LYS A 183 9.50 2.08 -13.68
CA LYS A 183 9.66 0.65 -13.38
C LYS A 183 10.75 0.46 -12.34
N GLY A 184 10.82 -0.73 -11.77
CA GLY A 184 11.83 -1.15 -10.82
C GLY A 184 11.24 -2.02 -9.72
N LEU A 185 12.11 -2.48 -8.83
CA LEU A 185 11.77 -3.40 -7.76
C LEU A 185 11.97 -2.71 -6.41
N LEU A 186 10.91 -2.71 -5.60
CA LEU A 186 10.89 -2.14 -4.26
C LEU A 186 10.94 -3.26 -3.22
N SER A 187 11.87 -3.15 -2.30
CA SER A 187 11.87 -3.93 -1.06
C SER A 187 11.79 -2.98 0.13
N ALA A 188 11.02 -3.34 1.15
CA ALA A 188 10.84 -2.50 2.33
C ALA A 188 10.54 -3.32 3.58
N HIS A 189 10.91 -2.78 4.73
CA HIS A 189 10.45 -3.23 6.03
C HIS A 189 9.82 -2.04 6.74
N LEU A 190 8.53 -2.08 6.99
CA LEU A 190 7.73 -0.99 7.53
C LEU A 190 7.10 -1.40 8.86
N LEU A 191 7.29 -0.57 9.86
CA LEU A 191 6.57 -0.61 11.13
C LEU A 191 5.34 0.30 11.02
N LEU A 192 4.17 -0.27 11.27
CA LEU A 192 2.89 0.42 11.24
C LEU A 192 2.46 0.79 12.66
N SER A 193 1.90 1.96 12.83
CA SER A 193 1.41 2.47 14.13
C SER A 193 0.31 3.52 13.90
N GLY A 194 -0.19 4.13 14.99
CA GLY A 194 -1.20 5.18 14.92
C GLY A 194 -2.61 4.66 15.15
N THR A 195 -3.57 5.23 14.47
CA THR A 195 -4.99 4.84 14.57
C THR A 195 -5.52 4.41 13.19
N GLY A 196 -6.72 3.83 13.16
CA GLY A 196 -7.38 3.49 11.89
C GLY A 196 -7.66 4.73 11.02
N GLU A 197 -7.88 5.90 11.64
CA GLU A 197 -8.11 7.16 10.93
C GLU A 197 -6.80 7.87 10.54
N ASP A 198 -5.74 7.74 11.35
CA ASP A 198 -4.42 8.33 11.12
C ASP A 198 -3.32 7.28 11.21
N PRO A 199 -3.21 6.40 10.21
CA PRO A 199 -2.17 5.38 10.16
C PRO A 199 -0.80 6.02 9.92
N GLN A 200 0.19 5.51 10.63
CA GLN A 200 1.58 5.92 10.53
C GLN A 200 2.43 4.74 10.09
N ALA A 201 3.47 5.01 9.33
CA ALA A 201 4.44 4.01 8.91
C ALA A 201 5.85 4.58 9.01
N PHE A 202 6.78 3.75 9.44
CA PHE A 202 8.21 4.09 9.45
C PHE A 202 9.01 2.84 9.07
N GLY A 203 10.03 3.00 8.25
CA GLY A 203 10.91 1.89 7.94
C GLY A 203 11.94 2.16 6.87
N ALA A 204 12.74 1.14 6.62
CA ALA A 204 13.76 1.16 5.58
C ALA A 204 13.20 0.62 4.27
N PHE A 205 13.75 1.12 3.17
CA PHE A 205 13.45 0.62 1.84
C PHE A 205 14.72 0.51 1.00
N SER A 206 14.68 -0.33 -0.01
CA SER A 206 15.60 -0.35 -1.13
C SER A 206 14.82 -0.46 -2.44
N PHE A 207 15.30 0.25 -3.44
CA PHE A 207 14.76 0.27 -4.78
C PHE A 207 15.89 -0.03 -5.77
N ARG A 208 15.68 -0.90 -6.73
CA ARG A 208 16.71 -1.32 -7.67
C ARG A 208 16.16 -1.54 -9.08
N GLU A 209 17.09 -1.57 -10.04
CA GLU A 209 16.77 -1.82 -11.45
C GLU A 209 15.70 -0.85 -11.98
N GLY A 210 15.79 0.41 -11.55
CA GLY A 210 14.74 1.39 -11.73
C GLY A 210 14.92 2.30 -12.94
N GLU A 211 13.78 2.77 -13.41
CA GLU A 211 13.69 3.92 -14.30
C GLU A 211 12.49 4.76 -13.86
N ILE A 212 12.74 6.01 -13.50
CA ILE A 212 11.69 6.95 -13.09
C ILE A 212 11.90 8.23 -13.87
N MET A 213 10.85 8.72 -14.53
CA MET A 213 10.89 9.96 -15.34
C MET A 213 12.04 9.97 -16.37
N GLY A 214 12.34 8.80 -16.96
CA GLY A 214 13.42 8.63 -17.94
C GLY A 214 14.84 8.62 -17.36
N GLN A 215 14.99 8.62 -16.03
CA GLN A 215 16.28 8.47 -15.36
C GLN A 215 16.46 7.04 -14.87
N THR A 216 17.58 6.43 -15.25
CA THR A 216 17.95 5.09 -14.76
C THR A 216 18.52 5.20 -13.35
N ILE A 217 17.87 4.52 -12.42
CA ILE A 217 18.29 4.40 -11.02
C ILE A 217 18.88 3.00 -10.84
N GLN A 218 20.17 2.91 -10.54
CA GLN A 218 20.82 1.62 -10.28
C GLN A 218 20.31 1.06 -8.96
N GLU A 219 20.35 1.88 -7.93
CA GLU A 219 19.88 1.56 -6.59
C GLU A 219 19.48 2.85 -5.86
N ALA A 220 18.44 2.77 -5.05
CA ALA A 220 18.18 3.77 -4.02
C ALA A 220 17.81 3.07 -2.71
N HIS A 221 18.29 3.58 -1.58
CA HIS A 221 17.97 3.05 -0.27
C HIS A 221 17.96 4.16 0.78
N GLY A 222 17.17 3.94 1.84
CA GLY A 222 17.04 4.91 2.91
C GLY A 222 15.92 4.55 3.86
N ALA A 223 15.44 5.51 4.63
CA ALA A 223 14.26 5.35 5.46
C ALA A 223 13.15 6.30 5.02
N LEU A 224 11.93 5.81 5.15
CA LEU A 224 10.69 6.54 4.91
C LEU A 224 9.90 6.65 6.21
N GLU A 225 9.24 7.79 6.39
CA GLU A 225 8.26 8.01 7.43
C GLU A 225 6.97 8.52 6.79
N TRP A 226 5.84 7.99 7.24
CA TRP A 226 4.51 8.50 6.91
C TRP A 226 3.77 8.83 8.19
N LYS A 227 3.36 10.09 8.36
CA LYS A 227 2.64 10.55 9.55
C LYS A 227 1.77 11.75 9.24
N GLY A 228 0.49 11.69 9.56
CA GLY A 228 -0.41 12.84 9.41
C GLY A 228 -0.43 13.41 8.00
N ARG A 229 -0.44 12.56 6.96
CA ARG A 229 -0.32 12.93 5.54
C ARG A 229 0.99 13.62 5.16
N LYS A 230 2.04 13.42 5.94
CA LYS A 230 3.40 13.85 5.62
C LYS A 230 4.26 12.65 5.28
N ALA A 231 4.99 12.74 4.19
CA ALA A 231 6.04 11.81 3.84
C ALA A 231 7.39 12.40 4.29
N GLY A 232 8.16 11.64 5.07
CA GLY A 232 9.52 11.96 5.46
C GLY A 232 10.52 11.08 4.72
N PHE A 233 11.61 11.64 4.30
CA PHE A 233 12.74 10.98 3.64
C PHE A 233 13.97 11.17 4.49
N HIS A 234 14.63 10.07 4.90
CA HIS A 234 15.77 10.15 5.79
C HIS A 234 16.97 9.46 5.16
N LYS A 235 17.97 10.25 4.77
CA LYS A 235 19.21 9.79 4.14
C LYS A 235 18.96 8.81 3.00
N VAL A 236 18.07 9.19 2.11
CA VAL A 236 17.78 8.37 0.92
C VAL A 236 18.94 8.55 -0.06
N GLU A 237 19.79 7.55 -0.14
CA GLU A 237 20.89 7.50 -1.10
C GLU A 237 20.36 6.96 -2.43
N ILE A 238 20.60 7.70 -3.51
CA ILE A 238 20.16 7.38 -4.87
C ILE A 238 21.40 7.31 -5.75
N ASN A 239 21.70 6.12 -6.25
CA ASN A 239 22.82 5.87 -7.14
C ASN A 239 22.34 5.87 -8.60
N LEU A 240 22.76 6.88 -9.34
CA LEU A 240 22.54 7.01 -10.77
C LEU A 240 23.85 6.65 -11.51
N ASP A 241 23.76 6.48 -12.84
CA ASP A 241 24.95 6.21 -13.68
C ASP A 241 26.06 7.25 -13.53
N LYS A 242 25.73 8.45 -13.05
CA LYS A 242 26.60 9.64 -13.10
C LYS A 242 26.81 10.31 -11.76
N GLY A 243 26.49 9.64 -10.65
CA GLY A 243 26.73 10.18 -9.31
C GLY A 243 25.80 9.63 -8.25
N THR A 244 26.13 9.98 -7.02
CA THR A 244 25.33 9.63 -5.84
C THR A 244 24.60 10.88 -5.35
N HIS A 245 23.33 10.72 -5.06
CA HIS A 245 22.47 11.77 -4.51
C HIS A 245 21.94 11.32 -3.15
N ILE A 246 21.92 12.22 -2.18
CA ILE A 246 21.36 11.96 -0.85
C ILE A 246 20.19 12.92 -0.65
N LEU A 247 19.01 12.38 -0.47
CA LEU A 247 17.77 13.12 -0.23
C LEU A 247 17.39 13.02 1.24
N ASP A 248 17.15 14.17 1.86
CA ASP A 248 16.55 14.33 3.18
C ASP A 248 15.40 15.32 3.11
N GLY A 249 14.42 15.18 4.01
CA GLY A 249 13.38 16.18 4.18
C GLY A 249 11.97 15.63 4.18
N THR A 250 10.99 16.47 3.90
CA THR A 250 9.58 16.14 4.01
C THR A 250 8.76 16.66 2.83
N ALA A 251 7.65 15.96 2.53
CA ALA A 251 6.58 16.43 1.66
C ALA A 251 5.26 16.39 2.44
N ASP A 252 4.63 17.54 2.65
CA ASP A 252 3.33 17.67 3.29
C ASP A 252 2.22 17.58 2.24
N LEU A 253 1.43 16.51 2.32
CA LEU A 253 0.32 16.21 1.41
C LEU A 253 -1.05 16.52 2.05
N SER A 254 -1.09 17.28 3.14
CA SER A 254 -2.33 17.59 3.87
C SER A 254 -3.19 18.63 3.16
N GLY A 255 -2.57 19.49 2.36
CA GLY A 255 -3.25 20.54 1.59
C GLY A 255 -3.82 20.04 0.25
N SER A 256 -4.34 20.99 -0.55
CA SER A 256 -4.75 20.74 -1.93
C SER A 256 -3.57 20.54 -2.88
N GLU A 257 -2.39 20.95 -2.46
CA GLU A 257 -1.15 20.87 -3.18
C GLU A 257 -0.03 20.41 -2.21
N PRO A 258 0.89 19.53 -2.65
CA PRO A 258 2.05 19.16 -1.85
C PRO A 258 2.96 20.35 -1.54
N VAL A 259 3.42 20.42 -0.30
CA VAL A 259 4.42 21.41 0.13
C VAL A 259 5.71 20.68 0.47
N LEU A 260 6.80 21.08 -0.18
CA LEU A 260 8.11 20.44 -0.07
C LEU A 260 9.01 21.18 0.92
N ASP A 261 9.81 20.46 1.68
CA ASP A 261 11.00 20.90 2.42
C ASP A 261 12.05 19.82 2.29
N LEU A 262 12.78 19.84 1.17
CA LEU A 262 13.72 18.80 0.78
C LEU A 262 15.14 19.38 0.66
N THR A 263 16.11 18.57 1.01
CA THR A 263 17.53 18.83 0.74
C THR A 263 18.10 17.69 -0.08
N LEU A 264 18.73 18.01 -1.19
CA LEU A 264 19.41 17.07 -2.07
C LEU A 264 20.90 17.39 -2.08
N GLU A 265 21.70 16.49 -1.55
CA GLU A 265 23.16 16.54 -1.67
C GLU A 265 23.61 15.66 -2.82
N THR A 266 24.36 16.21 -3.75
CA THR A 266 24.87 15.49 -4.91
C THR A 266 26.39 15.44 -4.84
N ARG A 267 26.98 14.25 -4.98
CA ARG A 267 28.43 14.05 -4.85
C ARG A 267 29.02 13.45 -6.12
N GLY A 268 30.11 14.05 -6.57
CA GLY A 268 30.97 13.47 -7.60
C GLY A 268 30.31 13.33 -8.97
N ILE A 269 29.42 14.26 -9.35
CA ILE A 269 28.87 14.25 -10.70
C ILE A 269 29.93 14.78 -11.69
N ARG A 270 29.96 14.15 -12.85
CA ARG A 270 30.70 14.69 -13.99
C ARG A 270 29.79 15.65 -14.78
N LEU A 271 30.35 16.80 -15.17
CA LEU A 271 29.61 17.88 -15.83
C LEU A 271 29.35 17.61 -17.32
N GLU A 272 30.11 16.75 -17.97
CA GLU A 272 29.99 16.45 -19.39
C GLU A 272 28.56 16.05 -19.80
N PRO A 273 27.91 15.13 -19.06
CA PRO A 273 26.54 14.74 -19.41
C PRO A 273 25.50 15.84 -19.15
N LEU A 274 25.74 16.71 -18.15
CA LEU A 274 24.84 17.82 -17.86
C LEU A 274 24.89 18.87 -18.98
N SER A 275 26.03 19.08 -19.61
CA SER A 275 26.16 20.00 -20.75
C SER A 275 25.28 19.59 -21.95
N GLU A 276 25.07 18.28 -22.13
CA GLU A 276 24.16 17.73 -23.16
C GLU A 276 22.70 17.95 -22.79
N VAL A 277 22.34 17.67 -21.54
CA VAL A 277 20.95 17.83 -21.03
C VAL A 277 20.52 19.30 -21.09
N PHE A 278 21.38 20.22 -20.67
CA PHE A 278 21.10 21.67 -20.70
C PHE A 278 21.32 22.30 -22.08
N GLN A 279 21.64 21.50 -23.10
CA GLN A 279 21.94 21.99 -24.46
C GLN A 279 22.92 23.17 -24.44
N SER A 280 23.93 23.07 -23.58
CA SER A 280 24.94 24.12 -23.45
C SER A 280 25.63 24.34 -24.81
N PRO A 281 25.73 25.57 -25.32
CA PRO A 281 26.44 25.85 -26.57
C PRO A 281 27.95 25.62 -26.45
N TRP A 282 28.42 25.34 -25.24
CA TRP A 282 29.85 25.19 -24.93
C TRP A 282 30.05 23.84 -24.23
N PRO A 283 31.04 23.04 -24.64
CA PRO A 283 31.41 21.84 -23.93
C PRO A 283 31.89 22.20 -22.52
N VAL A 284 31.29 21.61 -21.53
CA VAL A 284 31.63 21.75 -20.11
C VAL A 284 32.11 20.41 -19.59
N THR A 285 33.24 20.40 -18.92
CA THR A 285 33.78 19.21 -18.24
C THR A 285 34.13 19.53 -16.79
N GLY A 286 34.33 18.51 -15.98
CA GLY A 286 34.75 18.64 -14.58
C GLY A 286 33.92 17.83 -13.62
N ASN A 287 34.20 18.03 -12.34
CA ASN A 287 33.48 17.38 -11.24
C ASN A 287 32.66 18.41 -10.49
N LEU A 288 31.52 17.97 -9.93
CA LEU A 288 30.61 18.83 -9.20
C LEU A 288 30.12 18.13 -7.94
N THR A 289 30.07 18.89 -6.85
CA THR A 289 29.26 18.59 -5.67
C THR A 289 28.25 19.72 -5.48
N ASN A 290 27.03 19.38 -5.15
CA ASN A 290 25.96 20.36 -5.00
C ASN A 290 25.09 20.01 -3.81
N THR A 291 24.72 21.03 -3.02
CA THR A 291 23.66 20.93 -2.02
C THR A 291 22.52 21.83 -2.46
N LEU A 292 21.36 21.24 -2.73
CA LEU A 292 20.16 21.91 -3.20
C LEU A 292 19.06 21.81 -2.13
N SER A 293 18.49 22.93 -1.72
CA SER A 293 17.30 23.00 -0.90
C SER A 293 16.10 23.39 -1.77
N VAL A 294 15.04 22.59 -1.69
CA VAL A 294 13.78 22.80 -2.42
C VAL A 294 12.67 23.03 -1.41
N LYS A 295 12.08 24.22 -1.37
CA LYS A 295 11.05 24.58 -0.38
C LYS A 295 9.84 25.23 -1.03
N GLY A 296 8.65 24.94 -0.47
CA GLY A 296 7.40 25.54 -0.88
C GLY A 296 6.47 24.62 -1.67
N PRO A 297 5.39 25.16 -2.25
CA PRO A 297 4.42 24.41 -3.00
C PRO A 297 5.04 23.75 -4.24
N LEU A 298 4.59 22.54 -4.59
CA LEU A 298 5.11 21.78 -5.73
C LEU A 298 4.97 22.55 -7.07
N SER A 299 3.94 23.36 -7.23
CA SER A 299 3.72 24.18 -8.44
C SER A 299 4.66 25.38 -8.55
N ASN A 300 5.23 25.86 -7.43
CA ASN A 300 6.15 27.01 -7.42
C ASN A 300 7.17 26.89 -6.27
N PRO A 301 8.06 25.89 -6.32
CA PRO A 301 9.08 25.72 -5.28
C PRO A 301 10.18 26.78 -5.39
N SER A 302 10.75 27.17 -4.25
CA SER A 302 11.97 27.95 -4.18
C SER A 302 13.18 27.01 -4.15
N PHE A 303 14.21 27.41 -4.86
CA PHE A 303 15.47 26.68 -4.94
C PHE A 303 16.57 27.56 -4.37
N THR A 304 17.35 27.02 -3.44
CA THR A 304 18.58 27.62 -2.96
C THR A 304 19.63 26.54 -2.85
N GLY A 305 20.86 26.87 -3.09
CA GLY A 305 21.89 25.84 -3.06
C GLY A 305 23.29 26.40 -3.06
N HIS A 306 24.25 25.48 -2.87
CA HIS A 306 25.67 25.73 -2.92
C HIS A 306 26.29 24.71 -3.88
N VAL A 307 27.10 25.21 -4.78
CA VAL A 307 27.81 24.43 -5.79
C VAL A 307 29.31 24.57 -5.61
N HIS A 308 30.00 23.44 -5.63
CA HIS A 308 31.45 23.37 -5.66
C HIS A 308 31.88 22.47 -6.82
N GLY A 309 32.64 23.05 -7.74
CA GLY A 309 33.18 22.37 -8.91
C GLY A 309 34.69 22.44 -8.97
N TRP A 310 35.32 21.41 -9.53
CA TRP A 310 36.80 21.37 -9.65
C TRP A 310 37.24 20.56 -10.87
N ASP A 311 38.50 20.77 -11.26
CA ASP A 311 39.15 20.11 -12.40
C ASP A 311 38.29 20.21 -13.68
N GLY A 312 37.77 21.38 -13.95
CA GLY A 312 36.83 21.62 -15.04
C GLY A 312 37.39 22.37 -16.24
N SER A 313 36.58 22.42 -17.28
CA SER A 313 36.77 23.32 -18.40
C SER A 313 35.46 23.82 -18.96
N VAL A 314 35.46 25.05 -19.46
CA VAL A 314 34.39 25.63 -20.25
C VAL A 314 34.98 26.06 -21.59
N ASN A 315 34.58 25.39 -22.68
CA ASN A 315 35.07 25.69 -24.05
C ASN A 315 36.59 25.70 -24.14
N LYS A 316 37.47 25.30 -23.68
CA LYS A 316 38.95 25.38 -23.70
C LYS A 316 39.57 26.23 -22.58
N PHE A 317 38.73 26.93 -21.79
CA PHE A 317 39.24 27.60 -20.62
C PHE A 317 39.26 26.62 -19.45
N LEU A 318 40.43 26.41 -18.87
CA LEU A 318 40.54 25.58 -17.67
C LEU A 318 39.97 26.33 -16.47
N VAL A 319 39.27 25.62 -15.63
CA VAL A 319 38.69 26.13 -14.38
C VAL A 319 39.14 25.20 -13.27
N ASP A 320 40.02 25.66 -12.42
CA ASP A 320 40.58 24.86 -11.33
C ASP A 320 39.50 24.59 -10.28
N GLU A 321 38.75 25.65 -9.92
CA GLU A 321 37.71 25.58 -8.89
C GLU A 321 36.63 26.63 -9.15
N VAL A 322 35.39 26.26 -8.85
CA VAL A 322 34.22 27.15 -8.81
C VAL A 322 33.47 26.88 -7.52
N ASP A 323 33.16 27.94 -6.79
CA ASP A 323 32.43 27.88 -5.53
C ASP A 323 31.38 29.00 -5.52
N GLY A 324 30.12 28.69 -5.17
CA GLY A 324 29.07 29.69 -5.19
C GLY A 324 27.71 29.22 -4.67
N ASP A 325 26.96 30.20 -4.21
CA ASP A 325 25.54 30.06 -3.80
C ASP A 325 24.60 30.55 -4.91
N TYR A 326 23.41 30.00 -4.98
CA TYR A 326 22.36 30.38 -5.94
C TYR A 326 20.94 30.31 -5.35
#